data_efb2c36142f6bb8887cbebbf75203124
#
_entry.id   efb2c36142f6bb8887cbebbf75203124
#
_cell.length_a   1.000
_cell.length_b   1.000
_cell.length_c   1.000
_cell.angle_alpha   90.00
_cell.angle_beta   90.00
_cell.angle_gamma   90.00
#
_symmetry.space_group_name_H-M   'P 1'
#
loop_
_entity.id
_entity.type
_entity.pdbx_description
1 polymer ?
#
loop_
_entity_poly.entity_id
_entity_poly.type
_entity_poly.pdbx_seq_one_letter_code
_entity_poly.pdbx_strand_id
1 'polypeptide(L)'
;NHEVLAYIDGKKVSIPFNFNTLYEVFPTSKAKALEEKLLETYDYNSKVPILELKKSTDKDLQFLADFVYDKIFVNYTAKQWGMKPEEMDGAVTARVPVFIGRDNRYFNDSYQMLPKNGYTSMINNILNHKNIKIMLNTDFKEICELKEKDFYLFDSKFDGRIVYTGQIDELFDYKFGEL
;
A
#
# COMPACT_ATOMS: atom_id res chain seq x y z
N ASN A 1 10.63 15.52 -4.04
CA ASN A 1 9.53 14.72 -4.61
C ASN A 1 10.02 13.29 -4.82
N HIS A 2 9.19 12.32 -4.48
CA HIS A 2 9.47 10.92 -4.77
C HIS A 2 8.78 10.53 -6.06
N GLU A 3 9.56 10.16 -7.08
CA GLU A 3 9.07 9.69 -8.37
C GLU A 3 9.44 8.22 -8.53
N VAL A 4 8.48 7.43 -8.97
CA VAL A 4 8.66 6.01 -9.30
C VAL A 4 8.54 5.86 -10.81
N LEU A 5 9.47 5.12 -11.41
CA LEU A 5 9.49 4.87 -12.84
C LEU A 5 9.33 3.37 -13.12
N ALA A 6 8.54 3.05 -14.13
CA ALA A 6 8.43 1.71 -14.70
C ALA A 6 9.03 1.68 -16.11
N TYR A 7 9.40 0.48 -16.54
CA TYR A 7 9.79 0.22 -17.91
C TYR A 7 8.63 -0.48 -18.64
N ILE A 8 8.08 0.19 -19.65
CA ILE A 8 6.99 -0.34 -20.48
C ILE A 8 7.44 -0.29 -21.93
N ASP A 9 7.56 -1.45 -22.56
CA ASP A 9 7.93 -1.62 -23.98
C ASP A 9 9.17 -0.78 -24.38
N GLY A 10 10.20 -0.79 -23.52
CA GLY A 10 11.46 -0.08 -23.74
C GLY A 10 11.46 1.40 -23.36
N LYS A 11 10.35 1.94 -22.87
CA LYS A 11 10.24 3.33 -22.42
C LYS A 11 10.19 3.43 -20.91
N LYS A 12 10.85 4.43 -20.35
CA LYS A 12 10.73 4.83 -18.94
C LYS A 12 9.50 5.71 -18.79
N VAL A 13 8.58 5.35 -17.91
CA VAL A 13 7.33 6.08 -17.68
C VAL A 13 7.07 6.26 -16.20
N SER A 14 6.34 7.30 -15.83
CA SER A 14 6.01 7.61 -14.43
C SER A 14 4.92 6.70 -13.87
N ILE A 15 5.04 6.35 -12.58
CA ILE A 15 4.02 5.66 -11.80
C ILE A 15 3.60 6.59 -10.63
N PRO A 16 2.30 6.72 -10.36
CA PRO A 16 1.13 6.03 -10.93
C PRO A 16 0.92 6.35 -12.40
N PHE A 17 0.33 5.41 -13.15
CA PHE A 17 -0.08 5.64 -14.53
C PHE A 17 -1.00 6.85 -14.59
N ASN A 18 -0.69 7.84 -15.43
CA ASN A 18 -1.39 9.12 -15.50
C ASN A 18 -1.43 9.63 -16.95
N PHE A 19 -1.98 10.82 -17.17
CA PHE A 19 -2.08 11.37 -18.52
C PHE A 19 -0.72 11.60 -19.19
N ASN A 20 0.34 11.96 -18.46
CA ASN A 20 1.66 12.09 -19.07
C ASN A 20 2.14 10.71 -19.56
N THR A 21 2.02 9.67 -18.74
CA THR A 21 2.33 8.29 -19.12
C THR A 21 1.49 7.83 -20.32
N LEU A 22 0.21 8.21 -20.37
CA LEU A 22 -0.68 7.89 -21.50
C LEU A 22 -0.12 8.39 -22.82
N TYR A 23 0.36 9.65 -22.85
CA TYR A 23 0.97 10.23 -24.07
C TYR A 23 2.38 9.73 -24.37
N GLU A 24 3.09 9.16 -23.38
CA GLU A 24 4.39 8.53 -23.59
C GLU A 24 4.26 7.14 -24.22
N VAL A 25 3.21 6.38 -23.87
CA VAL A 25 3.06 4.98 -24.35
C VAL A 25 2.21 4.84 -25.59
N PHE A 26 1.23 5.73 -25.83
CA PHE A 26 0.33 5.65 -26.97
C PHE A 26 0.58 6.78 -27.98
N PRO A 27 0.20 6.60 -29.28
CA PRO A 27 0.14 7.67 -30.23
C PRO A 27 -0.79 8.79 -29.76
N THR A 28 -0.44 10.05 -30.05
CA THR A 28 -1.14 11.23 -29.56
C THR A 28 -2.66 11.21 -29.78
N SER A 29 -3.10 10.74 -30.96
CA SER A 29 -4.54 10.67 -31.26
C SER A 29 -5.28 9.68 -30.33
N LYS A 30 -4.67 8.52 -30.06
CA LYS A 30 -5.25 7.53 -29.16
C LYS A 30 -5.18 7.99 -27.71
N ALA A 31 -4.05 8.58 -27.30
CA ALA A 31 -3.90 9.12 -25.95
C ALA A 31 -4.97 10.20 -25.65
N LYS A 32 -5.21 11.11 -26.62
CA LYS A 32 -6.23 12.14 -26.48
C LYS A 32 -7.64 11.55 -26.34
N ALA A 33 -8.00 10.58 -27.18
CA ALA A 33 -9.30 9.94 -27.10
C ALA A 33 -9.52 9.21 -25.74
N LEU A 34 -8.47 8.54 -25.24
CA LEU A 34 -8.52 7.87 -23.92
C LEU A 34 -8.60 8.88 -22.75
N GLU A 35 -7.88 10.01 -22.84
CA GLU A 35 -7.97 11.09 -21.84
C GLU A 35 -9.37 11.68 -21.78
N GLU A 36 -9.98 12.00 -22.95
CA GLU A 36 -11.37 12.50 -23.04
C GLU A 36 -12.36 11.54 -22.38
N LYS A 37 -12.29 10.26 -22.68
CA LYS A 37 -13.17 9.23 -22.08
C LYS A 37 -12.96 9.06 -20.57
N LEU A 38 -11.72 9.13 -20.10
CA LEU A 38 -11.44 9.09 -18.67
C LEU A 38 -12.04 10.31 -17.95
N LEU A 39 -11.97 11.51 -18.55
CA LEU A 39 -12.55 12.73 -17.99
C LEU A 39 -14.07 12.79 -18.08
N GLU A 40 -14.69 12.07 -19.01
CA GLU A 40 -16.15 11.91 -19.06
C GLU A 40 -16.67 11.01 -17.92
N THR A 41 -15.82 10.08 -17.43
CA THR A 41 -16.22 9.05 -16.47
C THR A 41 -15.75 9.35 -15.04
N TYR A 42 -14.61 10.00 -14.89
CA TYR A 42 -13.94 10.20 -13.59
C TYR A 42 -13.53 11.66 -13.40
N ASP A 43 -13.56 12.11 -12.15
CA ASP A 43 -13.14 13.46 -11.80
C ASP A 43 -11.62 13.66 -11.97
N TYR A 44 -11.23 14.83 -12.44
CA TYR A 44 -9.83 15.24 -12.51
C TYR A 44 -9.19 15.23 -11.10
N ASN A 45 -7.95 14.78 -10.99
CA ASN A 45 -7.22 14.53 -9.74
C ASN A 45 -7.73 13.35 -8.90
N SER A 46 -8.62 12.51 -9.44
CA SER A 46 -9.02 11.26 -8.77
C SER A 46 -8.02 10.13 -9.00
N LYS A 47 -8.09 9.11 -8.15
CA LYS A 47 -7.32 7.85 -8.27
C LYS A 47 -8.30 6.71 -8.49
N VAL A 48 -8.24 6.09 -9.65
CA VAL A 48 -9.13 5.00 -10.05
C VAL A 48 -8.39 3.67 -9.87
N PRO A 49 -8.83 2.78 -8.96
CA PRO A 49 -8.26 1.45 -8.82
C PRO A 49 -8.33 0.69 -10.14
N ILE A 50 -7.26 -0.03 -10.51
CA ILE A 50 -7.21 -0.72 -11.80
C ILE A 50 -8.32 -1.76 -11.97
N LEU A 51 -8.71 -2.46 -10.91
CA LEU A 51 -9.79 -3.43 -10.96
C LEU A 51 -11.18 -2.78 -11.12
N GLU A 52 -11.32 -1.52 -10.72
CA GLU A 52 -12.54 -0.74 -11.00
C GLU A 52 -12.58 -0.33 -12.47
N LEU A 53 -11.46 0.18 -13.01
CA LEU A 53 -11.36 0.55 -14.42
C LEU A 53 -11.63 -0.66 -15.35
N LYS A 54 -11.21 -1.86 -14.96
CA LYS A 54 -11.51 -3.11 -15.69
C LYS A 54 -13.00 -3.44 -15.77
N LYS A 55 -13.85 -2.91 -14.89
CA LYS A 55 -15.31 -3.11 -14.92
C LYS A 55 -16.02 -2.15 -15.88
N SER A 56 -15.31 -1.22 -16.50
CA SER A 56 -15.89 -0.29 -17.48
C SER A 56 -16.59 -1.06 -18.62
N THR A 57 -17.69 -0.55 -19.10
CA THR A 57 -18.39 -1.06 -20.30
C THR A 57 -17.88 -0.44 -21.60
N ASP A 58 -17.11 0.65 -21.50
CA ASP A 58 -16.47 1.29 -22.64
C ASP A 58 -15.24 0.46 -23.09
N LYS A 59 -15.19 0.08 -24.37
CA LYS A 59 -14.14 -0.78 -24.92
C LYS A 59 -12.74 -0.14 -24.90
N ASP A 60 -12.67 1.17 -25.02
CA ASP A 60 -11.36 1.87 -24.97
C ASP A 60 -10.85 1.95 -23.54
N LEU A 61 -11.74 2.17 -22.56
CA LEU A 61 -11.37 2.12 -21.14
C LEU A 61 -11.03 0.69 -20.68
N GLN A 62 -11.73 -0.34 -21.19
CA GLN A 62 -11.34 -1.73 -20.97
C GLN A 62 -9.95 -2.02 -21.54
N PHE A 63 -9.69 -1.60 -22.79
CA PHE A 63 -8.38 -1.75 -23.41
C PHE A 63 -7.28 -1.09 -22.58
N LEU A 64 -7.50 0.14 -22.11
CA LEU A 64 -6.56 0.84 -21.24
C LEU A 64 -6.35 0.09 -19.92
N ALA A 65 -7.43 -0.39 -19.31
CA ALA A 65 -7.37 -1.14 -18.08
C ALA A 65 -6.55 -2.43 -18.22
N ASP A 66 -6.77 -3.19 -19.29
CA ASP A 66 -6.01 -4.40 -19.58
C ASP A 66 -4.53 -4.09 -19.83
N PHE A 67 -4.24 -3.01 -20.58
CA PHE A 67 -2.86 -2.57 -20.80
C PHE A 67 -2.13 -2.23 -19.50
N VAL A 68 -2.74 -1.43 -18.63
CA VAL A 68 -2.14 -1.04 -17.33
C VAL A 68 -2.03 -2.24 -16.41
N TYR A 69 -3.04 -3.09 -16.40
CA TYR A 69 -3.04 -4.32 -15.62
C TYR A 69 -1.88 -5.24 -16.01
N ASP A 70 -1.74 -5.57 -17.29
CA ASP A 70 -0.73 -6.51 -17.77
C ASP A 70 0.69 -5.95 -17.67
N LYS A 71 0.88 -4.67 -18.04
CA LYS A 71 2.23 -4.06 -18.12
C LYS A 71 2.78 -3.60 -16.78
N ILE A 72 1.92 -3.19 -15.85
CA ILE A 72 2.34 -2.58 -14.58
C ILE A 72 1.91 -3.45 -13.41
N PHE A 73 0.60 -3.69 -13.29
CA PHE A 73 0.00 -4.23 -12.09
C PHE A 73 0.44 -5.67 -11.81
N VAL A 74 0.32 -6.57 -12.80
CA VAL A 74 0.67 -8.00 -12.64
C VAL A 74 2.13 -8.14 -12.25
N ASN A 75 3.03 -7.48 -12.97
CA ASN A 75 4.47 -7.61 -12.75
C ASN A 75 4.91 -7.02 -11.40
N TYR A 76 4.37 -5.86 -11.03
CA TYR A 76 4.66 -5.22 -9.75
C TYR A 76 4.12 -6.06 -8.59
N THR A 77 2.89 -6.47 -8.68
CA THR A 77 2.17 -7.14 -7.61
C THR A 77 2.68 -8.57 -7.41
N ALA A 78 2.86 -9.34 -8.48
CA ALA A 78 3.42 -10.69 -8.40
C ALA A 78 4.85 -10.69 -7.82
N LYS A 79 5.68 -9.71 -8.22
CA LYS A 79 7.03 -9.55 -7.66
C LYS A 79 7.03 -9.20 -6.17
N GLN A 80 6.10 -8.34 -5.74
CA GLN A 80 6.07 -7.82 -4.37
C GLN A 80 5.49 -8.84 -3.38
N TRP A 81 4.51 -9.62 -3.80
CA TRP A 81 3.72 -10.50 -2.93
C TRP A 81 3.93 -11.98 -3.20
N GLY A 82 4.57 -12.36 -4.31
CA GLY A 82 4.74 -13.77 -4.71
C GLY A 82 3.45 -14.50 -5.07
N MET A 83 2.34 -13.75 -5.24
CA MET A 83 1.00 -14.26 -5.48
C MET A 83 0.42 -13.66 -6.77
N LYS A 84 -0.55 -14.34 -7.37
CA LYS A 84 -1.28 -13.77 -8.51
C LYS A 84 -2.27 -12.70 -8.03
N PRO A 85 -2.51 -11.65 -8.84
CA PRO A 85 -3.43 -10.58 -8.46
C PRO A 85 -4.85 -11.02 -8.09
N GLU A 86 -5.33 -12.09 -8.73
CA GLU A 86 -6.66 -12.66 -8.50
C GLU A 86 -6.80 -13.36 -7.14
N GLU A 87 -5.68 -13.72 -6.53
CA GLU A 87 -5.61 -14.38 -5.22
C GLU A 87 -5.50 -13.38 -4.07
N MET A 88 -5.44 -12.07 -4.39
CA MET A 88 -5.21 -11.01 -3.40
C MET A 88 -6.48 -10.30 -2.99
N ASP A 89 -6.45 -9.79 -1.76
CA ASP A 89 -7.48 -8.88 -1.27
C ASP A 89 -7.58 -7.61 -2.13
N GLY A 90 -8.82 -7.16 -2.35
CA GLY A 90 -9.10 -5.94 -3.11
C GLY A 90 -8.41 -4.68 -2.56
N ALA A 91 -8.15 -4.62 -1.25
CA ALA A 91 -7.43 -3.51 -0.62
C ALA A 91 -5.95 -3.46 -1.03
N VAL A 92 -5.33 -4.61 -1.30
CA VAL A 92 -3.96 -4.68 -1.80
C VAL A 92 -3.90 -4.22 -3.26
N THR A 93 -4.88 -4.61 -4.05
CA THR A 93 -4.95 -4.28 -5.47
C THR A 93 -5.31 -2.80 -5.73
N ALA A 94 -5.95 -2.12 -4.78
CA ALA A 94 -6.24 -0.68 -4.84
C ALA A 94 -5.00 0.23 -4.77
N ARG A 95 -3.84 -0.31 -4.41
CA ARG A 95 -2.59 0.48 -4.23
C ARG A 95 -1.91 0.91 -5.53
N VAL A 96 -2.32 0.39 -6.67
CA VAL A 96 -1.77 0.80 -7.98
C VAL A 96 -2.90 1.40 -8.82
N PRO A 97 -3.30 2.65 -8.55
CA PRO A 97 -4.37 3.31 -9.28
C PRO A 97 -3.87 3.89 -10.61
N VAL A 98 -4.81 4.12 -11.52
CA VAL A 98 -4.66 5.09 -12.60
C VAL A 98 -5.00 6.47 -12.05
N PHE A 99 -4.09 7.43 -12.18
CA PHE A 99 -4.29 8.80 -11.73
C PHE A 99 -4.87 9.66 -12.88
N ILE A 100 -6.04 10.23 -12.64
CA ILE A 100 -6.76 11.07 -13.62
C ILE A 100 -6.20 12.49 -13.55
N GLY A 101 -5.01 12.70 -14.12
CA GLY A 101 -4.31 13.97 -14.05
C GLY A 101 -2.90 13.87 -14.61
N ARG A 102 -2.10 14.95 -14.39
CA ARG A 102 -0.73 15.08 -14.94
C ARG A 102 0.34 15.15 -13.85
N ASP A 103 0.03 14.75 -12.61
CA ASP A 103 1.01 14.73 -11.52
C ASP A 103 1.79 13.40 -11.52
N ASN A 104 3.09 13.48 -11.67
CA ASN A 104 3.98 12.31 -11.70
C ASN A 104 4.45 11.87 -10.31
N ARG A 105 4.09 12.60 -9.26
CA ARG A 105 4.50 12.24 -7.90
C ARG A 105 3.80 10.97 -7.45
N TYR A 106 4.58 10.04 -6.87
CA TYR A 106 4.04 8.82 -6.30
C TYR A 106 3.20 9.10 -5.04
N PHE A 107 3.68 10.01 -4.19
CA PHE A 107 2.97 10.53 -3.03
C PHE A 107 2.57 11.99 -3.25
N ASN A 108 1.35 12.33 -2.87
CA ASN A 108 0.83 13.70 -2.97
C ASN A 108 0.83 14.44 -1.63
N ASP A 109 1.45 13.87 -0.59
CA ASP A 109 1.54 14.46 0.74
C ASP A 109 2.28 15.79 0.71
N SER A 110 1.80 16.76 1.49
CA SER A 110 2.42 18.09 1.61
C SER A 110 3.82 18.02 2.24
N TYR A 111 4.03 17.03 3.11
CA TYR A 111 5.31 16.80 3.79
C TYR A 111 5.83 15.41 3.45
N GLN A 112 6.97 15.36 2.79
CA GLN A 112 7.67 14.13 2.42
C GLN A 112 9.11 14.27 2.88
N MET A 113 9.54 13.50 3.87
CA MET A 113 10.89 13.55 4.42
C MET A 113 11.34 12.19 4.92
N LEU A 114 12.65 12.05 5.01
CA LEU A 114 13.32 10.94 5.68
C LEU A 114 14.05 11.48 6.91
N PRO A 115 14.11 10.70 8.01
CA PRO A 115 14.87 11.11 9.19
C PRO A 115 16.34 11.30 8.83
N LYS A 116 16.93 12.47 9.11
CA LYS A 116 18.34 12.82 8.79
C LYS A 116 19.34 11.81 9.34
N ASN A 117 19.09 11.29 10.55
CA ASN A 117 19.97 10.36 11.24
C ASN A 117 19.44 8.92 11.23
N GLY A 118 18.52 8.59 10.31
CA GLY A 118 17.89 7.28 10.20
C GLY A 118 16.74 7.04 11.17
N TYR A 119 15.95 6.00 10.87
CA TYR A 119 14.75 5.68 11.64
C TYR A 119 15.05 5.22 13.07
N THR A 120 16.13 4.46 13.28
CA THR A 120 16.53 4.00 14.62
C THR A 120 16.76 5.18 15.56
N SER A 121 17.48 6.21 15.10
CA SER A 121 17.71 7.42 15.89
C SER A 121 16.43 8.18 16.18
N MET A 122 15.54 8.28 15.19
CA MET A 122 14.22 8.91 15.36
C MET A 122 13.39 8.18 16.43
N ILE A 123 13.30 6.86 16.33
CA ILE A 123 12.52 6.04 17.29
C ILE A 123 13.15 6.12 18.68
N ASN A 124 14.46 6.02 18.80
CA ASN A 124 15.14 6.18 20.09
C ASN A 124 14.86 7.54 20.75
N ASN A 125 14.83 8.62 19.97
CA ASN A 125 14.49 9.94 20.48
C ASN A 125 13.02 10.02 20.95
N ILE A 126 12.09 9.41 20.23
CA ILE A 126 10.67 9.35 20.63
C ILE A 126 10.50 8.56 21.93
N LEU A 127 11.23 7.46 22.08
CA LEU A 127 11.13 6.56 23.24
C LEU A 127 11.98 7.02 24.42
N ASN A 128 12.85 8.02 24.26
CA ASN A 128 13.72 8.53 25.33
C ASN A 128 12.93 9.38 26.34
N HIS A 129 12.15 8.73 27.17
CA HIS A 129 11.37 9.39 28.22
C HIS A 129 11.42 8.57 29.52
N LYS A 130 11.49 9.24 30.68
CA LYS A 130 11.63 8.59 32.00
C LYS A 130 10.54 7.55 32.33
N ASN A 131 9.36 7.74 31.79
CA ASN A 131 8.20 6.86 32.01
C ASN A 131 8.09 5.73 30.97
N ILE A 132 8.99 5.66 29.98
CA ILE A 132 9.01 4.59 28.99
C ILE A 132 10.13 3.62 29.37
N LYS A 133 9.79 2.34 29.45
CA LYS A 133 10.74 1.25 29.64
C LYS A 133 10.68 0.34 28.41
N ILE A 134 11.83 0.03 27.86
CA ILE A 134 11.96 -0.80 26.65
C ILE A 134 12.63 -2.11 27.06
N MET A 135 12.03 -3.19 26.64
CA MET A 135 12.62 -4.52 26.73
C MET A 135 12.82 -5.02 25.31
N LEU A 136 14.06 -5.28 24.94
CA LEU A 136 14.44 -5.87 23.64
C LEU A 136 14.72 -7.35 23.81
N ASN A 137 14.64 -8.11 22.70
CA ASN A 137 14.87 -9.56 22.69
C ASN A 137 14.00 -10.31 23.72
N THR A 138 12.79 -9.85 23.93
CA THR A 138 11.84 -10.40 24.89
C THR A 138 10.54 -10.72 24.16
N ASP A 139 10.14 -11.96 24.18
CA ASP A 139 8.83 -12.35 23.66
C ASP A 139 7.74 -11.92 24.66
N PHE A 140 6.64 -11.39 24.14
CA PHE A 140 5.51 -10.99 24.96
C PHE A 140 4.97 -12.15 25.80
N LYS A 141 4.91 -13.36 25.24
CA LYS A 141 4.41 -14.56 25.92
C LYS A 141 5.33 -15.08 27.03
N GLU A 142 6.61 -14.71 27.02
CA GLU A 142 7.54 -15.07 28.10
C GLU A 142 7.29 -14.25 29.36
N ILE A 143 6.70 -13.05 29.23
CA ILE A 143 6.52 -12.13 30.34
C ILE A 143 5.05 -11.84 30.67
N CYS A 144 4.15 -12.21 29.78
CA CYS A 144 2.73 -11.93 29.91
C CYS A 144 1.88 -13.17 29.65
N GLU A 145 1.03 -13.50 30.59
CA GLU A 145 0.11 -14.64 30.52
C GLU A 145 -1.34 -14.14 30.65
N LEU A 146 -2.23 -14.67 29.82
CA LEU A 146 -3.67 -14.46 29.92
C LEU A 146 -4.29 -15.61 30.71
N LYS A 147 -4.79 -15.34 31.93
CA LYS A 147 -5.52 -16.32 32.75
C LYS A 147 -6.98 -15.89 32.84
N GLU A 148 -7.88 -16.71 32.33
CA GLU A 148 -9.33 -16.42 32.23
C GLU A 148 -9.64 -15.11 31.49
N LYS A 149 -9.67 -13.98 32.20
CA LYS A 149 -9.95 -12.64 31.66
C LYS A 149 -8.91 -11.59 32.05
N ASP A 150 -7.94 -11.99 32.87
CA ASP A 150 -6.94 -11.08 33.43
C ASP A 150 -5.55 -11.37 32.82
N PHE A 151 -4.82 -10.30 32.55
CA PHE A 151 -3.42 -10.42 32.19
C PHE A 151 -2.52 -10.41 33.43
N TYR A 152 -1.50 -11.24 33.39
CA TYR A 152 -0.44 -11.30 34.38
C TYR A 152 0.87 -10.94 33.72
N LEU A 153 1.55 -9.92 34.26
CA LEU A 153 2.86 -9.48 33.79
C LEU A 153 3.88 -9.83 34.87
N PHE A 154 4.92 -10.61 34.52
CA PHE A 154 5.89 -11.14 35.50
C PHE A 154 5.20 -11.79 36.71
N ASP A 155 4.27 -12.69 36.46
CA ASP A 155 3.47 -13.42 37.46
C ASP A 155 2.56 -12.56 38.36
N SER A 156 2.50 -11.26 38.14
CA SER A 156 1.65 -10.34 38.90
C SER A 156 0.46 -9.87 38.04
N LYS A 157 -0.74 -9.84 38.64
CA LYS A 157 -1.92 -9.33 37.96
C LYS A 157 -1.67 -7.89 37.48
N PHE A 158 -1.94 -7.67 36.20
CA PHE A 158 -1.72 -6.38 35.55
C PHE A 158 -3.06 -5.65 35.35
N ASP A 159 -3.26 -4.57 36.05
CA ASP A 159 -4.47 -3.75 35.99
C ASP A 159 -4.39 -2.62 34.91
N GLY A 160 -3.34 -2.60 34.11
CA GLY A 160 -3.13 -1.60 33.07
C GLY A 160 -3.80 -1.96 31.74
N ARG A 161 -3.49 -1.16 30.74
CA ARG A 161 -3.93 -1.41 29.35
C ARG A 161 -2.80 -2.06 28.55
N ILE A 162 -3.13 -3.14 27.83
CA ILE A 162 -2.22 -3.80 26.90
C ILE A 162 -2.62 -3.39 25.47
N VAL A 163 -1.62 -3.04 24.68
CA VAL A 163 -1.75 -2.83 23.23
C VAL A 163 -0.83 -3.84 22.56
N TYR A 164 -1.41 -4.92 22.05
CA TYR A 164 -0.68 -5.96 21.33
C TYR A 164 -0.67 -5.66 19.84
N THR A 165 0.52 -5.65 19.23
CA THR A 165 0.72 -5.34 17.80
C THR A 165 1.17 -6.54 16.99
N GLY A 166 1.25 -7.73 17.60
CA GLY A 166 1.50 -9.01 16.92
C GLY A 166 0.22 -9.57 16.29
N GLN A 167 0.32 -10.78 15.78
CA GLN A 167 -0.84 -11.49 15.20
C GLN A 167 -1.83 -11.85 16.32
N ILE A 168 -3.09 -11.49 16.11
CA ILE A 168 -4.12 -11.69 17.15
C ILE A 168 -4.43 -13.18 17.40
N ASP A 169 -4.40 -13.99 16.36
CA ASP A 169 -4.55 -15.43 16.42
C ASP A 169 -3.41 -16.10 17.17
N GLU A 170 -2.16 -15.64 16.96
CA GLU A 170 -1.00 -16.08 17.74
C GLU A 170 -1.14 -15.75 19.23
N LEU A 171 -1.67 -14.56 19.57
CA LEU A 171 -1.92 -14.17 20.97
C LEU A 171 -2.81 -15.18 21.70
N PHE A 172 -3.76 -15.78 20.99
CA PHE A 172 -4.71 -16.77 21.51
C PHE A 172 -4.34 -18.23 21.14
N ASP A 173 -3.06 -18.49 20.81
CA ASP A 173 -2.52 -19.81 20.47
C ASP A 173 -3.31 -20.50 19.35
N TYR A 174 -3.77 -19.74 18.37
CA TYR A 174 -4.55 -20.22 17.22
C TYR A 174 -5.81 -21.00 17.60
N LYS A 175 -6.38 -20.73 18.77
CA LYS A 175 -7.54 -21.45 19.32
C LYS A 175 -8.74 -21.49 18.38
N PHE A 176 -8.87 -20.49 17.51
CA PHE A 176 -9.95 -20.37 16.52
C PHE A 176 -9.48 -20.52 15.07
N GLY A 177 -8.24 -20.97 14.86
CA GLY A 177 -7.58 -21.08 13.56
C GLY A 177 -6.71 -19.86 13.24
N GLU A 178 -6.01 -19.93 12.11
CA GLU A 178 -5.21 -18.83 11.55
C GLU A 178 -6.13 -17.84 10.79
N LEU A 179 -5.81 -16.55 10.88
CA LEU A 179 -6.50 -15.47 10.17
C LEU A 179 -5.88 -15.20 8.80
#